data_b6962a0ff5de66cc4386c310d5afa4e2
#
_entry.id   b6962a0ff5de66cc4386c310d5afa4e2
#
_cell.length_a   1.000
_cell.length_b   1.000
_cell.length_c   1.000
_cell.angle_alpha   90.00
_cell.angle_beta   90.00
_cell.angle_gamma   90.00
#
_symmetry.space_group_name_H-M   'P 1'
#
loop_
_entity.id
_entity.type
_entity.pdbx_description
1 polymer ?
#
loop_
_entity_poly.entity_id
_entity_poly.type
_entity_poly.pdbx_seq_one_letter_code
_entity_poly.pdbx_strand_id
1 'polypeptide(L)'
;MSSWVKMALFVLITAMLTRFLPFSAFFRNVYTLVHEMAHAVMTLILSGSVLYIELYADQSGVTHSMIQPGWRSILISLAGYTGAALFAWLLFSLQAIGREKTGLLIVAAMAALGLLLFVRNGYGLIWCAGFAGITLLICLLAPGWLRMFYSSLVAFICLVESVISSMTILALSILTPAEAGDAANLSRETFIPAAVWGAFFALFALWCAKNAVAILFRSIWKRAEERRRSQNLPL
;
A
#
# COMPACT_ATOMS: atom_id res chain seq x y z
N MET A 1 -17.12 10.22 -20.41
CA MET A 1 -15.88 9.47 -20.07
C MET A 1 -16.23 8.27 -19.25
N SER A 2 -15.75 7.08 -19.62
CA SER A 2 -15.98 5.86 -18.85
C SER A 2 -15.35 5.94 -17.47
N SER A 3 -15.88 5.18 -16.50
CA SER A 3 -15.36 5.11 -15.13
C SER A 3 -13.86 4.73 -15.09
N TRP A 4 -13.42 3.88 -16.02
CA TRP A 4 -12.04 3.45 -16.15
C TRP A 4 -11.08 4.58 -16.63
N VAL A 5 -11.55 5.42 -17.55
CA VAL A 5 -10.75 6.57 -18.04
C VAL A 5 -10.56 7.60 -16.91
N LYS A 6 -11.61 7.89 -16.14
CA LYS A 6 -11.51 8.77 -14.97
C LYS A 6 -10.53 8.23 -13.93
N MET A 7 -10.57 6.92 -13.65
CA MET A 7 -9.65 6.25 -12.74
C MET A 7 -8.21 6.32 -13.25
N ALA A 8 -7.97 5.98 -14.52
CA ALA A 8 -6.63 6.01 -15.11
C ALA A 8 -6.04 7.42 -15.06
N LEU A 9 -6.83 8.43 -15.43
CA LEU A 9 -6.40 9.83 -15.37
C LEU A 9 -6.10 10.28 -13.94
N PHE A 10 -6.92 9.89 -12.98
CA PHE A 10 -6.73 10.20 -11.57
C PHE A 10 -5.45 9.57 -11.02
N VAL A 11 -5.23 8.28 -11.26
CA VAL A 11 -4.01 7.56 -10.85
C VAL A 11 -2.77 8.19 -11.51
N LEU A 12 -2.85 8.53 -12.80
CA LEU A 12 -1.74 9.17 -13.53
C LEU A 12 -1.39 10.55 -12.95
N ILE A 13 -2.38 11.41 -12.74
CA ILE A 13 -2.19 12.75 -12.16
C ILE A 13 -1.61 12.62 -10.74
N THR A 14 -2.16 11.72 -9.92
CA THR A 14 -1.69 11.51 -8.55
C THR A 14 -0.26 10.94 -8.53
N ALA A 15 0.07 10.02 -9.45
CA ALA A 15 1.42 9.49 -9.61
C ALA A 15 2.42 10.59 -9.97
N MET A 16 2.07 11.47 -10.90
CA MET A 16 2.89 12.62 -11.25
C MET A 16 3.08 13.54 -10.05
N LEU A 17 2.01 13.92 -9.37
CA LEU A 17 2.08 14.81 -8.20
C LEU A 17 2.92 14.21 -7.07
N THR A 18 2.74 12.92 -6.75
CA THR A 18 3.50 12.27 -5.67
C THR A 18 4.98 12.13 -5.98
N ARG A 19 5.38 12.04 -7.26
CA ARG A 19 6.80 11.96 -7.66
C ARG A 19 7.52 13.30 -7.64
N PHE A 20 6.81 14.40 -7.82
CA PHE A 20 7.38 15.76 -7.79
C PHE A 20 7.38 16.41 -6.40
N LEU A 21 6.72 15.81 -5.41
CA LEU A 21 6.75 16.32 -4.04
C LEU A 21 8.16 16.15 -3.44
N PRO A 22 8.73 17.21 -2.84
CA PRO A 22 9.94 17.07 -2.06
C PRO A 22 9.71 16.04 -0.94
N PHE A 23 10.72 15.19 -0.70
CA PHE A 23 10.65 14.08 0.27
C PHE A 23 9.68 12.93 -0.10
N SER A 24 9.17 12.87 -1.33
CA SER A 24 8.26 11.78 -1.76
C SER A 24 8.86 10.39 -1.53
N ALA A 25 10.17 10.22 -1.74
CA ALA A 25 10.88 8.97 -1.52
C ALA A 25 10.73 8.47 -0.07
N PHE A 26 10.78 9.39 0.92
CA PHE A 26 10.55 9.03 2.32
C PHE A 26 9.15 8.46 2.54
N PHE A 27 8.12 9.10 2.00
CA PHE A 27 6.74 8.63 2.19
C PHE A 27 6.40 7.40 1.35
N ARG A 28 7.07 7.17 0.21
CA ARG A 28 6.83 6.01 -0.66
C ARG A 28 7.25 4.69 -0.01
N ASN A 29 8.25 4.71 0.88
CA ASN A 29 8.65 3.53 1.63
C ASN A 29 7.54 2.96 2.53
N VAL A 30 6.45 3.70 2.80
CA VAL A 30 5.28 3.13 3.48
C VAL A 30 4.67 1.98 2.68
N TYR A 31 4.62 2.10 1.36
CA TYR A 31 4.15 1.01 0.50
C TYR A 31 5.05 -0.23 0.62
N THR A 32 6.38 -0.03 0.57
CA THR A 32 7.33 -1.13 0.75
C THR A 32 7.16 -1.81 2.11
N LEU A 33 7.07 -1.03 3.19
CA LEU A 33 6.80 -1.59 4.52
C LEU A 33 5.51 -2.42 4.53
N VAL A 34 4.41 -1.91 3.95
CA VAL A 34 3.13 -2.64 3.88
C VAL A 34 3.27 -3.95 3.12
N HIS A 35 4.01 -3.94 2.00
CA HIS A 35 4.29 -5.12 1.18
C HIS A 35 5.07 -6.16 1.98
N GLU A 36 6.19 -5.77 2.61
CA GLU A 36 7.01 -6.68 3.40
C GLU A 36 6.28 -7.19 4.65
N MET A 37 5.52 -6.33 5.30
CA MET A 37 4.68 -6.74 6.44
C MET A 37 3.58 -7.72 6.04
N ALA A 38 3.05 -7.64 4.82
CA ALA A 38 2.08 -8.60 4.32
C ALA A 38 2.71 -10.00 4.16
N HIS A 39 3.94 -10.09 3.64
CA HIS A 39 4.72 -11.33 3.63
C HIS A 39 4.96 -11.86 5.05
N ALA A 40 5.39 -10.99 5.96
CA ALA A 40 5.66 -11.35 7.34
C ALA A 40 4.41 -11.88 8.06
N VAL A 41 3.29 -11.18 7.95
CA VAL A 41 2.01 -11.60 8.55
C VAL A 41 1.55 -12.94 7.97
N MET A 42 1.62 -13.11 6.64
CA MET A 42 1.23 -14.37 6.02
C MET A 42 2.15 -15.52 6.46
N THR A 43 3.46 -15.27 6.59
CA THR A 43 4.42 -16.26 7.11
C THR A 43 4.02 -16.72 8.51
N LEU A 44 3.67 -15.78 9.42
CA LEU A 44 3.26 -16.12 10.78
C LEU A 44 1.91 -16.86 10.83
N ILE A 45 0.93 -16.46 10.02
CA ILE A 45 -0.37 -17.15 9.90
C ILE A 45 -0.17 -18.59 9.48
N LEU A 46 0.80 -18.85 8.61
CA LEU A 46 1.11 -20.20 8.10
C LEU A 46 2.09 -20.97 8.98
N SER A 47 2.29 -20.52 10.23
CA SER A 47 3.19 -21.13 11.22
C SER A 47 4.66 -21.20 10.77
N GLY A 48 5.09 -20.23 9.95
CA GLY A 48 6.49 -19.99 9.61
C GLY A 48 7.14 -19.03 10.62
N SER A 49 8.42 -18.75 10.42
CA SER A 49 9.19 -17.80 11.21
C SER A 49 9.71 -16.67 10.35
N VAL A 50 9.44 -15.44 10.74
CA VAL A 50 10.04 -14.24 10.12
C VAL A 50 11.38 -14.02 10.78
N LEU A 51 12.45 -14.02 10.00
CA LEU A 51 13.81 -13.76 10.50
C LEU A 51 14.02 -12.26 10.66
N TYR A 52 13.90 -11.53 9.58
CA TYR A 52 13.98 -10.07 9.56
C TYR A 52 13.44 -9.49 8.25
N ILE A 53 13.19 -8.18 8.28
CA ILE A 53 12.84 -7.36 7.12
C ILE A 53 13.95 -6.34 6.91
N GLU A 54 14.31 -6.08 5.67
CA GLU A 54 15.19 -4.99 5.27
C GLU A 54 14.45 -4.02 4.36
N LEU A 55 14.60 -2.72 4.63
CA LEU A 55 14.04 -1.64 3.81
C LEU A 55 15.18 -0.78 3.28
N TYR A 56 15.10 -0.31 2.04
CA TYR A 56 16.16 0.44 1.40
C TYR A 56 15.68 1.81 0.89
N ALA A 57 16.65 2.72 0.69
CA ALA A 57 16.37 4.09 0.26
C ALA A 57 15.81 4.19 -1.16
N ASP A 58 16.08 3.21 -2.00
CA ASP A 58 15.56 3.08 -3.37
C ASP A 58 14.13 2.54 -3.43
N GLN A 59 13.48 2.38 -2.27
CA GLN A 59 12.14 1.82 -2.06
C GLN A 59 12.04 0.31 -2.33
N SER A 60 13.16 -0.39 -2.44
CA SER A 60 13.16 -1.85 -2.37
C SER A 60 13.05 -2.33 -0.93
N GLY A 61 12.58 -3.56 -0.76
CA GLY A 61 12.52 -4.25 0.53
C GLY A 61 12.65 -5.74 0.33
N VAL A 62 12.95 -6.44 1.40
CA VAL A 62 12.98 -7.90 1.41
C VAL A 62 12.62 -8.45 2.78
N THR A 63 11.73 -9.44 2.79
CA THR A 63 11.37 -10.21 3.98
C THR A 63 12.06 -11.56 3.96
N HIS A 64 12.95 -11.78 4.91
CA HIS A 64 13.59 -13.07 5.12
C HIS A 64 12.75 -13.93 6.06
N SER A 65 12.28 -15.06 5.57
CA SER A 65 11.43 -15.97 6.33
C SER A 65 11.85 -17.42 6.17
N MET A 66 11.57 -18.23 7.19
CA MET A 66 11.73 -19.67 7.15
C MET A 66 10.35 -20.32 7.13
N ILE A 67 10.06 -21.03 6.05
CA ILE A 67 8.81 -21.77 5.85
C ILE A 67 9.12 -23.05 5.08
N GLN A 68 8.30 -24.07 5.30
CA GLN A 68 8.39 -25.28 4.48
C GLN A 68 7.95 -24.97 3.04
N PRO A 69 8.70 -25.42 2.03
CA PRO A 69 8.34 -25.27 0.61
C PRO A 69 6.96 -25.83 0.29
N GLY A 70 6.36 -25.33 -0.80
CA GLY A 70 5.08 -25.79 -1.30
C GLY A 70 3.98 -24.73 -1.19
N TRP A 71 2.73 -25.13 -1.00
CA TRP A 71 1.55 -24.24 -1.03
C TRP A 71 1.64 -23.02 -0.07
N ARG A 72 2.37 -23.15 1.02
CA ARG A 72 2.60 -22.04 1.96
C ARG A 72 3.45 -20.93 1.33
N SER A 73 4.51 -21.31 0.62
CA SER A 73 5.35 -20.38 -0.13
C SER A 73 4.54 -19.60 -1.17
N ILE A 74 3.60 -20.26 -1.84
CA ILE A 74 2.68 -19.64 -2.80
C ILE A 74 1.85 -18.54 -2.13
N LEU A 75 1.24 -18.82 -0.98
CA LEU A 75 0.42 -17.83 -0.28
C LEU A 75 1.23 -16.63 0.24
N ILE A 76 2.46 -16.88 0.70
CA ILE A 76 3.37 -15.82 1.13
C ILE A 76 3.72 -14.92 -0.04
N SER A 77 4.15 -15.48 -1.19
CA SER A 77 4.47 -14.70 -2.38
C SER A 77 3.26 -13.95 -2.96
N LEU A 78 2.04 -14.47 -2.78
CA LEU A 78 0.83 -13.73 -3.15
C LEU A 78 0.55 -12.54 -2.23
N ALA A 79 0.95 -12.62 -0.96
CA ALA A 79 0.52 -11.68 0.08
C ALA A 79 1.07 -10.27 -0.14
N GLY A 80 2.30 -10.08 -0.64
CA GLY A 80 2.94 -8.78 -0.78
C GLY A 80 2.11 -7.80 -1.62
N TYR A 81 1.99 -8.06 -2.91
CA TYR A 81 1.26 -7.17 -3.84
C TYR A 81 -0.24 -7.11 -3.55
N THR A 82 -0.87 -8.25 -3.24
CA THR A 82 -2.31 -8.27 -2.93
C THR A 82 -2.61 -7.59 -1.61
N GLY A 83 -1.80 -7.82 -0.58
CA GLY A 83 -1.93 -7.18 0.72
C GLY A 83 -1.74 -5.66 0.65
N ALA A 84 -0.72 -5.19 -0.08
CA ALA A 84 -0.49 -3.76 -0.25
C ALA A 84 -1.63 -3.06 -1.01
N ALA A 85 -2.18 -3.69 -2.06
CA ALA A 85 -3.33 -3.15 -2.78
C ALA A 85 -4.61 -3.11 -1.94
N LEU A 86 -4.88 -4.16 -1.14
CA LEU A 86 -5.98 -4.20 -0.18
C LEU A 86 -5.81 -3.15 0.92
N PHE A 87 -4.59 -2.95 1.39
CA PHE A 87 -4.30 -1.95 2.42
C PHE A 87 -4.58 -0.53 1.92
N ALA A 88 -4.19 -0.19 0.70
CA ALA A 88 -4.53 1.08 0.09
C ALA A 88 -6.06 1.27 0.03
N TRP A 89 -6.80 0.25 -0.41
CA TRP A 89 -8.27 0.29 -0.42
C TRP A 89 -8.87 0.45 0.98
N LEU A 90 -8.31 -0.24 1.99
CA LEU A 90 -8.71 -0.09 3.40
C LEU A 90 -8.56 1.36 3.88
N LEU A 91 -7.43 2.03 3.59
CA LEU A 91 -7.21 3.42 3.99
C LEU A 91 -8.28 4.35 3.38
N PHE A 92 -8.61 4.22 2.09
CA PHE A 92 -9.69 4.98 1.47
C PHE A 92 -11.06 4.68 2.07
N SER A 93 -11.33 3.43 2.42
CA SER A 93 -12.57 3.01 3.07
C SER A 93 -12.74 3.64 4.45
N LEU A 94 -11.67 3.68 5.24
CA LEU A 94 -11.67 4.33 6.56
C LEU A 94 -11.87 5.84 6.44
N GLN A 95 -11.25 6.49 5.45
CA GLN A 95 -11.47 7.92 5.21
C GLN A 95 -12.90 8.25 4.78
N ALA A 96 -13.51 7.40 3.95
CA ALA A 96 -14.87 7.60 3.48
C ALA A 96 -15.89 7.62 4.62
N ILE A 97 -15.65 6.85 5.69
CA ILE A 97 -16.50 6.80 6.89
C ILE A 97 -16.03 7.74 8.01
N GLY A 98 -15.09 8.66 7.72
CA GLY A 98 -14.58 9.65 8.69
C GLY A 98 -13.68 9.06 9.78
N ARG A 99 -13.06 7.90 9.53
CA ARG A 99 -12.12 7.23 10.45
C ARG A 99 -10.66 7.37 10.01
N GLU A 100 -10.28 8.54 9.50
CA GLU A 100 -8.91 8.82 9.08
C GLU A 100 -7.87 8.64 10.20
N LYS A 101 -8.26 8.97 11.44
CA LYS A 101 -7.42 8.74 12.63
C LYS A 101 -7.09 7.25 12.83
N THR A 102 -8.08 6.38 12.65
CA THR A 102 -7.90 4.93 12.73
C THR A 102 -6.93 4.43 11.66
N GLY A 103 -7.06 4.93 10.41
CA GLY A 103 -6.13 4.61 9.32
C GLY A 103 -4.69 4.99 9.66
N LEU A 104 -4.47 6.20 10.17
CA LEU A 104 -3.13 6.66 10.59
C LEU A 104 -2.58 5.85 11.76
N LEU A 105 -3.40 5.46 12.72
CA LEU A 105 -2.97 4.60 13.84
C LEU A 105 -2.55 3.21 13.35
N ILE A 106 -3.26 2.63 12.38
CA ILE A 106 -2.88 1.34 11.78
C ILE A 106 -1.52 1.47 11.09
N VAL A 107 -1.31 2.52 10.30
CA VAL A 107 -0.05 2.78 9.60
C VAL A 107 1.10 2.98 10.60
N ALA A 108 0.89 3.79 11.64
CA ALA A 108 1.88 4.01 12.69
C ALA A 108 2.19 2.73 13.48
N ALA A 109 1.17 1.94 13.81
CA ALA A 109 1.34 0.65 14.48
C ALA A 109 2.14 -0.33 13.61
N MET A 110 1.89 -0.39 12.30
CA MET A 110 2.68 -1.22 11.38
C MET A 110 4.15 -0.80 11.35
N ALA A 111 4.44 0.50 11.28
CA ALA A 111 5.82 1.00 11.32
C ALA A 111 6.49 0.72 12.68
N ALA A 112 5.77 0.87 13.78
CA ALA A 112 6.27 0.55 15.12
C ALA A 112 6.50 -0.96 15.31
N LEU A 113 5.58 -1.82 14.85
CA LEU A 113 5.77 -3.27 14.88
C LEU A 113 6.92 -3.71 13.98
N GLY A 114 7.04 -3.12 12.78
CA GLY A 114 8.19 -3.33 11.90
C GLY A 114 9.50 -2.99 12.61
N LEU A 115 9.59 -1.81 13.20
CA LEU A 115 10.76 -1.34 13.95
C LEU A 115 11.15 -2.29 15.10
N LEU A 116 10.18 -2.69 15.91
CA LEU A 116 10.44 -3.45 17.14
C LEU A 116 10.71 -4.93 16.86
N LEU A 117 9.97 -5.53 15.93
CA LEU A 117 9.94 -6.98 15.78
C LEU A 117 10.75 -7.48 14.58
N PHE A 118 10.74 -6.76 13.44
CA PHE A 118 11.17 -7.36 12.19
C PHE A 118 12.31 -6.62 11.48
N VAL A 119 12.30 -5.28 11.41
CA VAL A 119 13.31 -4.52 10.65
C VAL A 119 14.67 -4.57 11.36
N ARG A 120 15.74 -4.88 10.59
CA ARG A 120 17.08 -5.09 11.18
C ARG A 120 18.20 -4.34 10.47
N ASN A 121 17.94 -3.63 9.35
CA ASN A 121 18.95 -2.80 8.71
C ASN A 121 18.89 -1.34 9.17
N GLY A 122 20.01 -0.63 9.16
CA GLY A 122 20.13 0.72 9.72
C GLY A 122 19.18 1.73 9.09
N TYR A 123 19.08 1.73 7.75
CA TYR A 123 18.14 2.61 7.05
C TYR A 123 16.67 2.34 7.47
N GLY A 124 16.26 1.07 7.45
CA GLY A 124 14.90 0.68 7.81
C GLY A 124 14.54 1.06 9.24
N LEU A 125 15.46 0.89 10.20
CA LEU A 125 15.24 1.27 11.60
C LEU A 125 15.01 2.79 11.74
N ILE A 126 15.88 3.61 11.14
CA ILE A 126 15.76 5.07 11.18
C ILE A 126 14.46 5.51 10.48
N TRP A 127 14.17 4.92 9.33
CA TRP A 127 12.97 5.25 8.58
C TRP A 127 11.70 4.89 9.35
N CYS A 128 11.59 3.67 9.89
CA CYS A 128 10.43 3.22 10.67
C CYS A 128 10.21 4.11 11.91
N ALA A 129 11.29 4.44 12.64
CA ALA A 129 11.21 5.31 13.82
C ALA A 129 10.71 6.72 13.44
N GLY A 130 11.31 7.33 12.41
CA GLY A 130 10.92 8.64 11.92
C GLY A 130 9.48 8.67 11.38
N PHE A 131 9.12 7.68 10.56
CA PHE A 131 7.78 7.60 9.97
C PHE A 131 6.70 7.35 11.02
N ALA A 132 6.91 6.41 11.96
CA ALA A 132 6.00 6.16 13.08
C ALA A 132 5.85 7.40 13.96
N GLY A 133 6.97 8.07 14.31
CA GLY A 133 6.97 9.29 15.11
C GLY A 133 6.20 10.43 14.46
N ILE A 134 6.48 10.74 13.19
CA ILE A 134 5.77 11.79 12.43
C ILE A 134 4.28 11.45 12.32
N THR A 135 3.94 10.20 12.01
CA THR A 135 2.54 9.79 11.85
C THR A 135 1.78 9.88 13.18
N LEU A 136 2.38 9.48 14.29
CA LEU A 136 1.78 9.60 15.63
C LEU A 136 1.63 11.08 16.05
N LEU A 137 2.65 11.92 15.83
CA LEU A 137 2.58 13.35 16.11
C LEU A 137 1.42 14.00 15.36
N ILE A 138 1.30 13.74 14.06
CA ILE A 138 0.20 14.27 13.25
C ILE A 138 -1.15 13.69 13.71
N CYS A 139 -1.21 12.41 13.99
CA CYS A 139 -2.43 11.74 14.43
C CYS A 139 -2.98 12.29 15.74
N LEU A 140 -2.10 12.60 16.71
CA LEU A 140 -2.47 12.98 18.06
C LEU A 140 -2.58 14.50 18.26
N LEU A 141 -1.67 15.27 17.66
CA LEU A 141 -1.50 16.70 17.95
C LEU A 141 -1.97 17.63 16.83
N ALA A 142 -2.06 17.14 15.58
CA ALA A 142 -2.41 18.02 14.47
C ALA A 142 -3.91 18.37 14.43
N PRO A 143 -4.25 19.57 13.92
CA PRO A 143 -5.63 19.95 13.68
C PRO A 143 -6.27 19.03 12.61
N GLY A 144 -7.60 18.92 12.64
CA GLY A 144 -8.35 17.96 11.81
C GLY A 144 -8.06 18.06 10.31
N TRP A 145 -7.87 19.29 9.77
CA TRP A 145 -7.56 19.48 8.36
C TRP A 145 -6.18 18.90 7.96
N LEU A 146 -5.15 19.09 8.80
CA LEU A 146 -3.81 18.57 8.54
C LEU A 146 -3.78 17.04 8.66
N ARG A 147 -4.47 16.49 9.66
CA ARG A 147 -4.64 15.05 9.83
C ARG A 147 -5.34 14.40 8.62
N MET A 148 -6.41 15.03 8.12
CA MET A 148 -7.11 14.57 6.92
C MET A 148 -6.22 14.65 5.69
N PHE A 149 -5.48 15.75 5.51
CA PHE A 149 -4.53 15.92 4.42
C PHE A 149 -3.44 14.84 4.43
N TYR A 150 -2.80 14.63 5.59
CA TYR A 150 -1.75 13.63 5.74
C TYR A 150 -2.26 12.19 5.53
N SER A 151 -3.42 11.87 6.09
CA SER A 151 -4.08 10.58 5.86
C SER A 151 -4.36 10.35 4.37
N SER A 152 -4.83 11.39 3.67
CA SER A 152 -5.05 11.32 2.22
C SER A 152 -3.74 11.12 1.46
N LEU A 153 -2.68 11.85 1.82
CA LEU A 153 -1.36 11.70 1.22
C LEU A 153 -0.86 10.25 1.32
N VAL A 154 -0.90 9.67 2.53
CA VAL A 154 -0.47 8.28 2.75
C VAL A 154 -1.32 7.30 1.94
N ALA A 155 -2.65 7.46 1.95
CA ALA A 155 -3.56 6.59 1.20
C ALA A 155 -3.30 6.66 -0.32
N PHE A 156 -3.08 7.87 -0.86
CA PHE A 156 -2.77 8.07 -2.28
C PHE A 156 -1.42 7.47 -2.66
N ILE A 157 -0.39 7.65 -1.83
CA ILE A 157 0.92 7.04 -2.05
C ILE A 157 0.79 5.51 -2.09
N CYS A 158 0.15 4.90 -1.11
CA CYS A 158 -0.08 3.45 -1.10
C CYS A 158 -0.84 2.98 -2.35
N LEU A 159 -1.85 3.73 -2.80
CA LEU A 159 -2.63 3.38 -3.99
C LEU A 159 -1.79 3.44 -5.27
N VAL A 160 -1.08 4.54 -5.46
CA VAL A 160 -0.27 4.78 -6.66
C VAL A 160 0.89 3.78 -6.73
N GLU A 161 1.61 3.59 -5.63
CA GLU A 161 2.71 2.65 -5.59
C GLU A 161 2.22 1.19 -5.76
N SER A 162 1.04 0.82 -5.25
CA SER A 162 0.50 -0.52 -5.48
C SER A 162 0.26 -0.81 -6.97
N VAL A 163 -0.20 0.19 -7.73
CA VAL A 163 -0.41 0.04 -9.18
C VAL A 163 0.93 0.06 -9.92
N ILE A 164 1.80 1.04 -9.64
CA ILE A 164 3.08 1.19 -10.34
C ILE A 164 3.98 -0.03 -10.11
N SER A 165 4.13 -0.47 -8.85
CA SER A 165 4.96 -1.64 -8.53
C SER A 165 4.42 -2.91 -9.17
N SER A 166 3.11 -3.12 -9.17
CA SER A 166 2.51 -4.27 -9.85
C SER A 166 2.70 -4.23 -11.38
N MET A 167 2.65 -3.04 -11.99
CA MET A 167 2.96 -2.89 -13.42
C MET A 167 4.45 -3.12 -13.70
N THR A 168 5.33 -2.68 -12.81
CA THR A 168 6.77 -2.93 -12.92
C THR A 168 7.07 -4.43 -12.86
N ILE A 169 6.46 -5.16 -11.93
CA ILE A 169 6.62 -6.62 -11.83
C ILE A 169 6.05 -7.32 -13.08
N LEU A 170 4.92 -6.86 -13.62
CA LEU A 170 4.42 -7.38 -14.90
C LEU A 170 5.44 -7.18 -16.03
N ALA A 171 6.03 -6.00 -16.15
CA ALA A 171 7.06 -5.73 -17.15
C ALA A 171 8.29 -6.63 -16.96
N LEU A 172 8.82 -6.73 -15.73
CA LEU A 172 9.94 -7.61 -15.40
C LEU A 172 9.63 -9.08 -15.66
N SER A 173 8.42 -9.54 -15.33
CA SER A 173 8.00 -10.92 -15.55
C SER A 173 7.93 -11.33 -17.03
N ILE A 174 7.86 -10.35 -17.94
CA ILE A 174 7.93 -10.55 -19.40
C ILE A 174 9.37 -10.44 -19.89
N LEU A 175 10.13 -9.41 -19.44
CA LEU A 175 11.45 -9.08 -19.95
C LEU A 175 12.57 -9.90 -19.29
N THR A 176 12.52 -10.05 -17.97
CA THR A 176 13.51 -10.75 -17.14
C THR A 176 12.80 -11.62 -16.09
N PRO A 177 12.12 -12.73 -16.48
CA PRO A 177 11.24 -13.51 -15.60
C PRO A 177 11.88 -13.96 -14.28
N ALA A 178 13.19 -14.23 -14.29
CA ALA A 178 13.94 -14.68 -13.12
C ALA A 178 14.10 -13.58 -12.05
N GLU A 179 14.02 -12.31 -12.44
CA GLU A 179 14.19 -11.13 -11.58
C GLU A 179 12.84 -10.52 -11.15
N ALA A 180 11.72 -11.16 -11.51
CA ALA A 180 10.37 -10.65 -11.26
C ALA A 180 9.88 -10.88 -9.82
N GLY A 181 10.77 -10.94 -8.83
CA GLY A 181 10.42 -11.01 -7.40
C GLY A 181 9.40 -12.09 -7.09
N ASP A 182 8.27 -11.71 -6.49
CA ASP A 182 7.20 -12.64 -6.11
C ASP A 182 6.61 -13.41 -7.29
N ALA A 183 6.50 -12.78 -8.48
CA ALA A 183 6.02 -13.48 -9.67
C ALA A 183 6.99 -14.58 -10.11
N ALA A 184 8.30 -14.37 -9.95
CA ALA A 184 9.32 -15.41 -10.19
C ALA A 184 9.22 -16.53 -9.14
N ASN A 185 9.02 -16.18 -7.87
CA ASN A 185 8.83 -17.16 -6.79
C ASN A 185 7.61 -18.05 -7.06
N LEU A 186 6.47 -17.43 -7.40
CA LEU A 186 5.25 -18.14 -7.76
C LEU A 186 5.43 -19.04 -8.99
N SER A 187 6.17 -18.57 -9.99
CA SER A 187 6.43 -19.37 -11.19
C SER A 187 7.23 -20.63 -10.86
N ARG A 188 8.22 -20.56 -9.98
CA ARG A 188 9.01 -21.70 -9.53
C ARG A 188 8.20 -22.73 -8.76
N GLU A 189 7.27 -22.27 -7.92
CA GLU A 189 6.45 -23.15 -7.08
C GLU A 189 5.24 -23.77 -7.82
N THR A 190 4.70 -23.08 -8.84
CA THR A 190 3.46 -23.46 -9.52
C THR A 190 3.64 -23.95 -10.94
N PHE A 191 4.84 -23.80 -11.53
CA PHE A 191 5.13 -24.03 -12.96
C PHE A 191 4.29 -23.17 -13.92
N ILE A 192 3.57 -22.16 -13.41
CA ILE A 192 2.85 -21.17 -14.22
C ILE A 192 3.83 -20.05 -14.57
N PRO A 193 3.88 -19.57 -15.84
CA PRO A 193 4.79 -18.50 -16.23
C PRO A 193 4.68 -17.26 -15.33
N ALA A 194 5.83 -16.64 -14.99
CA ALA A 194 5.88 -15.44 -14.15
C ALA A 194 5.00 -14.30 -14.70
N ALA A 195 4.90 -14.17 -16.04
CA ALA A 195 4.05 -13.16 -16.70
C ALA A 195 2.57 -13.30 -16.34
N VAL A 196 2.07 -14.52 -16.09
CA VAL A 196 0.67 -14.74 -15.64
C VAL A 196 0.48 -14.19 -14.23
N TRP A 197 1.44 -14.42 -13.33
CA TRP A 197 1.42 -13.87 -11.97
C TRP A 197 1.59 -12.36 -11.94
N GLY A 198 2.49 -11.82 -12.77
CA GLY A 198 2.62 -10.37 -12.95
C GLY A 198 1.32 -9.73 -13.44
N ALA A 199 0.65 -10.34 -14.41
CA ALA A 199 -0.66 -9.90 -14.89
C ALA A 199 -1.73 -9.98 -13.80
N PHE A 200 -1.73 -11.05 -13.00
CA PHE A 200 -2.64 -11.17 -11.86
C PHE A 200 -2.44 -10.02 -10.86
N PHE A 201 -1.21 -9.72 -10.46
CA PHE A 201 -0.91 -8.62 -9.53
C PHE A 201 -1.35 -7.26 -10.09
N ALA A 202 -1.06 -6.99 -11.37
CA ALA A 202 -1.46 -5.76 -12.02
C ALA A 202 -2.99 -5.59 -12.10
N LEU A 203 -3.71 -6.64 -12.50
CA LEU A 203 -5.18 -6.62 -12.56
C LEU A 203 -5.81 -6.48 -11.17
N PHE A 204 -5.26 -7.15 -10.17
CA PHE A 204 -5.73 -7.06 -8.79
C PHE A 204 -5.51 -5.66 -8.21
N ALA A 205 -4.34 -5.07 -8.41
CA ALA A 205 -4.05 -3.69 -7.98
C ALA A 205 -4.97 -2.67 -8.67
N LEU A 206 -5.21 -2.81 -9.97
CA LEU A 206 -6.16 -1.97 -10.71
C LEU A 206 -7.60 -2.13 -10.20
N TRP A 207 -8.01 -3.34 -9.87
CA TRP A 207 -9.32 -3.59 -9.28
C TRP A 207 -9.48 -2.94 -7.92
N CYS A 208 -8.49 -3.06 -7.03
CA CYS A 208 -8.46 -2.37 -5.74
C CYS A 208 -8.47 -0.85 -5.93
N ALA A 209 -7.66 -0.32 -6.86
CA ALA A 209 -7.60 1.11 -7.16
C ALA A 209 -8.95 1.66 -7.65
N LYS A 210 -9.62 0.94 -8.56
CA LYS A 210 -10.97 1.30 -9.01
C LYS A 210 -11.94 1.42 -7.84
N ASN A 211 -11.94 0.44 -6.93
CA ASN A 211 -12.84 0.44 -5.78
C ASN A 211 -12.50 1.57 -4.79
N ALA A 212 -11.22 1.80 -4.50
CA ALA A 212 -10.77 2.90 -3.65
C ALA A 212 -11.20 4.27 -4.20
N VAL A 213 -10.97 4.52 -5.49
CA VAL A 213 -11.37 5.75 -6.17
C VAL A 213 -12.90 5.91 -6.20
N ALA A 214 -13.64 4.82 -6.45
CA ALA A 214 -15.11 4.86 -6.43
C ALA A 214 -15.67 5.24 -5.05
N ILE A 215 -15.09 4.70 -3.97
CA ILE A 215 -15.47 5.05 -2.60
C ILE A 215 -15.17 6.53 -2.32
N LEU A 216 -14.00 7.04 -2.73
CA LEU A 216 -13.62 8.43 -2.56
C LEU A 216 -14.64 9.36 -3.24
N PHE A 217 -14.98 9.14 -4.51
CA PHE A 217 -15.95 9.96 -5.22
C PHE A 217 -17.34 9.93 -4.59
N ARG A 218 -17.79 8.75 -4.17
CA ARG A 218 -19.09 8.62 -3.47
C ARG A 218 -19.11 9.42 -2.16
N SER A 219 -18.02 9.37 -1.39
CA SER A 219 -17.91 10.10 -0.12
C SER A 219 -17.91 11.62 -0.32
N ILE A 220 -17.20 12.13 -1.35
CA ILE A 220 -17.19 13.54 -1.71
C ILE A 220 -18.58 14.01 -2.14
N TRP A 221 -19.24 13.24 -2.99
CA TRP A 221 -20.59 13.57 -3.47
C TRP A 221 -21.60 13.64 -2.32
N LYS A 222 -21.61 12.64 -1.44
CA LYS A 222 -22.50 12.60 -0.28
C LYS A 222 -22.31 13.82 0.63
N ARG A 223 -21.07 14.18 0.95
CA ARG A 223 -20.75 15.37 1.76
C ARG A 223 -21.18 16.67 1.07
N ALA A 224 -21.08 16.75 -0.25
CA ALA A 224 -21.52 17.92 -1.01
C ALA A 224 -23.06 18.05 -0.99
N GLU A 225 -23.80 16.95 -1.09
CA GLU A 225 -25.26 16.95 -0.97
C GLU A 225 -25.73 17.32 0.43
N GLU A 226 -25.09 16.81 1.47
CA GLU A 226 -25.39 17.14 2.87
C GLU A 226 -25.21 18.64 3.14
N ARG A 227 -24.12 19.24 2.63
CA ARG A 227 -23.85 20.68 2.73
C ARG A 227 -24.94 21.50 2.01
N ARG A 228 -25.36 21.11 0.82
CA ARG A 228 -26.43 21.79 0.07
C ARG A 228 -27.77 21.73 0.81
N ARG A 229 -28.10 20.59 1.40
CA ARG A 229 -29.31 20.43 2.19
C ARG A 229 -29.32 21.32 3.43
N SER A 230 -28.20 21.42 4.15
CA SER A 230 -28.10 22.27 5.34
C SER A 230 -28.18 23.79 5.01
N GLN A 231 -27.77 24.21 3.80
CA GLN A 231 -27.88 25.60 3.36
C GLN A 231 -29.31 25.98 2.86
N ASN A 232 -30.13 25.00 2.48
CA ASN A 232 -31.48 25.20 1.94
C ASN A 232 -32.58 24.96 2.98
N LEU A 233 -32.25 24.74 4.25
CA LEU A 233 -33.26 24.68 5.33
C LEU A 233 -33.65 26.13 5.68
N PRO A 234 -34.95 26.52 5.55
CA PRO A 234 -35.41 27.82 6.01
C PRO A 234 -35.25 27.91 7.53
N LEU A 235 -34.87 29.11 8.01
CA LEU A 235 -34.82 29.48 9.43
C LEU A 235 -36.23 29.40 10.05
#